data_2b27eec16b01ea5127374f20eabf3f63
#
_entry.id   2b27eec16b01ea5127374f20eabf3f63
#
_cell.length_a   1.000
_cell.length_b   1.000
_cell.length_c   1.000
_cell.angle_alpha   90.00
_cell.angle_beta   90.00
_cell.angle_gamma   90.00
#
_symmetry.space_group_name_H-M   'P 1'
#
loop_
_entity.id
_entity.type
_entity.pdbx_description
1 polymer ?
#
loop_
_entity_poly.entity_id
_entity_poly.type
_entity_poly.pdbx_seq_one_letter_code
_entity_poly.pdbx_strand_id
1 'polypeptide(L)'
;MKRLLVTVVIAAIASGAAAPSSKQGGAVPQRVKVGGLKLGGMPVEQARAALSWSYNRPLRFVFYGHRWRIRPEKLGATLDVEKTIGRALKANPGQSVPLAVSIDGARLAQYSKGLDHWLSIPAQDATATLTAKLTPAIHAGKPGLAIHKRVTTKEVAAALQLAARPILRPAAETVAPSVTPNTFGPVVVIYRGSNRMHVYNGTHPWRVLPVATGQSIYPTPLGNWHVVDMQRNPWWRPPDSAWAKGLKPIPPGPGNPLGTRWMGLDAAGVGMHGTPDAASIGYSASHGCIRMYVPDAEWLFNQVHIGTPVFIVSA
;
A
#
# COMPACT_ATOMS: atom_id res chain seq x y z
N MET A 1 35.19 21.39 -8.77
CA MET A 1 35.04 22.42 -7.75
C MET A 1 35.52 21.86 -6.41
N LYS A 2 36.33 22.63 -5.73
CA LYS A 2 37.35 22.32 -4.75
C LYS A 2 36.88 21.41 -3.57
N ARG A 3 37.60 20.28 -3.38
CA ARG A 3 37.51 19.45 -2.18
C ARG A 3 38.31 20.15 -1.07
N LEU A 4 37.66 20.47 0.04
CA LEU A 4 38.33 20.97 1.24
C LEU A 4 38.71 19.75 2.10
N LEU A 5 40.01 19.47 2.13
CA LEU A 5 40.65 18.57 3.14
C LEU A 5 40.74 19.37 4.44
N VAL A 6 40.06 18.91 5.48
CA VAL A 6 40.27 19.43 6.83
C VAL A 6 41.30 18.50 7.49
N THR A 7 42.53 18.94 7.54
CA THR A 7 43.61 18.36 8.32
C THR A 7 43.51 18.87 9.73
N VAL A 8 43.17 18.00 10.68
CA VAL A 8 43.20 18.35 12.12
C VAL A 8 44.65 18.12 12.60
N VAL A 9 45.35 19.20 12.81
CA VAL A 9 46.65 19.24 13.50
C VAL A 9 46.39 19.21 15.00
N ILE A 10 46.81 18.14 15.69
CA ILE A 10 46.83 18.09 17.15
C ILE A 10 48.19 18.61 17.61
N ALA A 11 48.18 19.83 18.15
CA ALA A 11 49.36 20.36 18.84
C ALA A 11 49.57 19.67 20.20
N ALA A 12 50.73 19.05 20.39
CA ALA A 12 51.16 18.52 21.66
C ALA A 12 51.66 19.65 22.57
N ILE A 13 50.96 19.94 23.66
CA ILE A 13 51.48 20.77 24.74
C ILE A 13 52.04 19.83 25.81
N ALA A 14 53.38 19.77 25.92
CA ALA A 14 54.07 19.11 27.01
C ALA A 14 54.09 20.04 28.24
N SER A 15 53.33 19.71 29.27
CA SER A 15 53.48 20.29 30.60
C SER A 15 53.55 19.14 31.59
N GLY A 16 54.72 18.95 32.17
CA GLY A 16 54.99 17.96 33.20
C GLY A 16 54.25 18.30 34.49
N ALA A 17 53.23 17.53 34.78
CA ALA A 17 52.69 17.36 36.11
C ALA A 17 52.57 15.87 36.36
N ALA A 18 53.22 15.39 37.44
CA ALA A 18 53.13 13.99 37.85
C ALA A 18 51.67 13.67 38.16
N ALA A 19 51.05 12.83 37.32
CA ALA A 19 49.73 12.32 37.56
C ALA A 19 49.70 11.30 38.69
N PRO A 20 48.67 11.27 39.51
CA PRO A 20 48.52 10.23 40.53
C PRO A 20 48.46 8.86 39.87
N SER A 21 49.18 7.90 40.43
CA SER A 21 49.19 6.49 40.02
C SER A 21 47.76 5.92 40.00
N SER A 22 47.08 6.03 38.90
CA SER A 22 45.84 5.29 38.65
C SER A 22 46.19 3.83 38.45
N LYS A 23 45.53 2.92 39.16
CA LYS A 23 45.56 1.48 38.96
C LYS A 23 45.52 1.20 37.46
N GLN A 24 46.62 0.64 36.90
CA GLN A 24 46.68 0.31 35.49
C GLN A 24 45.59 -0.71 35.16
N GLY A 25 44.44 -0.23 34.72
CA GLY A 25 43.45 -1.06 34.07
C GLY A 25 44.06 -1.61 32.78
N GLY A 26 44.02 -2.93 32.58
CA GLY A 26 44.62 -3.61 31.43
C GLY A 26 44.21 -2.99 30.09
N ALA A 27 44.95 -3.31 29.02
CA ALA A 27 44.60 -2.89 27.66
C ALA A 27 43.95 -4.06 26.91
N VAL A 28 43.10 -3.76 25.92
CA VAL A 28 42.56 -4.75 25.01
C VAL A 28 43.72 -5.37 24.20
N PRO A 29 43.83 -6.71 24.05
CA PRO A 29 44.91 -7.34 23.31
C PRO A 29 45.03 -6.78 21.87
N GLN A 30 46.29 -6.78 21.36
CA GLN A 30 46.59 -6.13 20.07
C GLN A 30 45.75 -6.66 18.92
N ARG A 31 45.35 -5.76 18.01
CA ARG A 31 44.58 -6.05 16.78
C ARG A 31 43.19 -6.66 17.01
N VAL A 32 42.68 -6.71 18.24
CA VAL A 32 41.30 -7.16 18.53
C VAL A 32 40.29 -6.20 17.91
N LYS A 33 39.26 -6.77 17.27
CA LYS A 33 38.07 -6.04 16.76
C LYS A 33 36.88 -6.45 17.57
N VAL A 34 36.04 -5.49 17.95
CA VAL A 34 34.78 -5.69 18.73
C VAL A 34 33.61 -5.16 17.95
N GLY A 35 32.71 -6.03 17.48
CA GLY A 35 31.61 -5.64 16.63
C GLY A 35 32.04 -4.86 15.37
N GLY A 36 33.20 -5.20 14.79
CA GLY A 36 33.81 -4.51 13.66
C GLY A 36 34.65 -3.26 14.01
N LEU A 37 34.60 -2.78 15.25
CA LEU A 37 35.40 -1.64 15.71
C LEU A 37 36.80 -2.11 16.16
N LYS A 38 37.85 -1.41 15.71
CA LYS A 38 39.23 -1.70 16.10
C LYS A 38 39.49 -1.13 17.51
N LEU A 39 39.58 -1.99 18.53
CA LEU A 39 39.84 -1.60 19.92
C LEU A 39 41.19 -2.14 20.46
N GLY A 40 41.84 -3.03 19.69
CA GLY A 40 43.13 -3.62 20.10
C GLY A 40 44.20 -2.57 20.42
N GLY A 41 44.88 -2.75 21.55
CA GLY A 41 45.88 -1.84 22.10
C GLY A 41 45.33 -0.67 22.93
N MET A 42 44.02 -0.45 22.95
CA MET A 42 43.42 0.65 23.73
C MET A 42 43.39 0.30 25.24
N PRO A 43 43.64 1.27 26.11
CA PRO A 43 43.30 1.16 27.54
C PRO A 43 41.80 0.85 27.71
N VAL A 44 41.46 0.05 28.73
CA VAL A 44 40.08 -0.44 28.95
C VAL A 44 39.07 0.68 28.98
N GLU A 45 39.33 1.78 29.67
CA GLU A 45 38.41 2.92 29.76
C GLU A 45 38.19 3.62 28.41
N GLN A 46 39.22 3.76 27.61
CA GLN A 46 39.13 4.32 26.26
C GLN A 46 38.36 3.38 25.34
N ALA A 47 38.61 2.07 25.41
CA ALA A 47 37.89 1.06 24.65
C ALA A 47 36.38 1.05 25.00
N ARG A 48 36.06 1.16 26.30
CA ARG A 48 34.68 1.27 26.79
C ARG A 48 33.96 2.51 26.23
N ALA A 49 34.60 3.67 26.35
CA ALA A 49 34.05 4.93 25.82
C ALA A 49 33.88 4.89 24.30
N ALA A 50 34.89 4.40 23.56
CA ALA A 50 34.84 4.29 22.11
C ALA A 50 33.74 3.32 21.64
N LEU A 51 33.59 2.17 22.31
CA LEU A 51 32.54 1.20 22.02
C LEU A 51 31.15 1.77 22.25
N SER A 52 30.95 2.35 23.44
CA SER A 52 29.65 2.99 23.81
C SER A 52 29.27 4.11 22.83
N TRP A 53 30.20 4.99 22.52
CA TRP A 53 30.00 6.08 21.56
C TRP A 53 29.65 5.56 20.17
N SER A 54 30.42 4.58 19.66
CA SER A 54 30.22 4.03 18.32
C SER A 54 28.88 3.30 18.23
N TYR A 55 28.53 2.51 19.25
CA TYR A 55 27.26 1.77 19.28
C TYR A 55 26.04 2.67 19.31
N ASN A 56 26.07 3.76 20.09
CA ASN A 56 24.95 4.68 20.23
C ASN A 56 24.74 5.59 19.01
N ARG A 57 25.65 5.54 18.02
CA ARG A 57 25.42 6.24 16.75
C ARG A 57 24.20 5.66 16.04
N PRO A 58 23.34 6.50 15.43
CA PRO A 58 22.16 6.03 14.75
C PRO A 58 22.51 5.15 13.53
N LEU A 59 21.72 4.12 13.29
CA LEU A 59 21.67 3.43 12.01
C LEU A 59 21.21 4.43 10.94
N ARG A 60 21.76 4.30 9.74
CA ARG A 60 21.46 5.15 8.59
C ARG A 60 20.77 4.31 7.53
N PHE A 61 19.67 4.82 7.03
CA PHE A 61 18.87 4.19 5.98
C PHE A 61 18.83 5.06 4.74
N VAL A 62 18.82 4.43 3.58
CA VAL A 62 18.62 5.06 2.26
C VAL A 62 17.68 4.18 1.45
N PHE A 63 16.60 4.77 0.91
CA PHE A 63 15.62 4.06 0.11
C PHE A 63 14.96 5.03 -0.89
N TYR A 64 15.12 4.83 -2.19
CA TYR A 64 14.53 5.64 -3.26
C TYR A 64 14.58 7.16 -3.01
N GLY A 65 15.77 7.66 -2.60
CA GLY A 65 15.97 9.08 -2.28
C GLY A 65 15.64 9.49 -0.85
N HIS A 66 14.82 8.73 -0.13
CA HIS A 66 14.55 8.95 1.28
C HIS A 66 15.77 8.58 2.14
N ARG A 67 16.08 9.41 3.12
CA ARG A 67 17.20 9.19 4.05
C ARG A 67 16.73 9.47 5.47
N TRP A 68 16.94 8.51 6.38
CA TRP A 68 16.62 8.71 7.78
C TRP A 68 17.62 8.01 8.69
N ARG A 69 17.52 8.31 9.96
CA ARG A 69 18.40 7.80 11.00
C ARG A 69 17.57 7.36 12.20
N ILE A 70 17.96 6.25 12.83
CA ILE A 70 17.30 5.78 14.04
C ILE A 70 18.34 5.23 15.02
N ARG A 71 18.21 5.55 16.29
CA ARG A 71 19.10 5.04 17.34
C ARG A 71 18.73 3.60 17.70
N PRO A 72 19.73 2.76 18.10
CA PRO A 72 19.50 1.36 18.47
C PRO A 72 18.41 1.18 19.54
N GLU A 73 18.39 2.05 20.55
CA GLU A 73 17.41 2.02 21.64
C GLU A 73 15.95 2.11 21.16
N LYS A 74 15.71 2.88 20.10
CA LYS A 74 14.36 3.00 19.49
C LYS A 74 13.94 1.74 18.74
N LEU A 75 14.91 0.89 18.39
CA LEU A 75 14.70 -0.44 17.78
C LEU A 75 14.68 -1.56 18.84
N GLY A 76 14.70 -1.21 20.13
CA GLY A 76 14.72 -2.17 21.22
C GLY A 76 16.07 -2.86 21.43
N ALA A 77 17.18 -2.26 20.95
CA ALA A 77 18.50 -2.84 21.09
C ALA A 77 19.31 -2.16 22.19
N THR A 78 19.89 -2.97 23.07
CA THR A 78 20.71 -2.52 24.19
C THR A 78 22.04 -3.26 24.16
N LEU A 79 23.16 -2.53 24.24
CA LEU A 79 24.50 -3.07 24.34
C LEU A 79 24.88 -3.22 25.82
N ASP A 80 25.29 -4.42 26.21
CA ASP A 80 26.02 -4.67 27.47
C ASP A 80 27.49 -4.39 27.23
N VAL A 81 27.93 -3.18 27.58
CA VAL A 81 29.30 -2.70 27.38
C VAL A 81 30.29 -3.52 28.24
N GLU A 82 29.94 -3.77 29.51
CA GLU A 82 30.81 -4.48 30.44
C GLU A 82 31.08 -5.91 30.02
N LYS A 83 30.00 -6.63 29.66
CA LYS A 83 30.12 -7.99 29.15
C LYS A 83 30.91 -8.04 27.84
N THR A 84 30.73 -7.06 26.96
CA THR A 84 31.47 -6.98 25.69
C THR A 84 32.95 -6.70 25.91
N ILE A 85 33.30 -5.74 26.75
CA ILE A 85 34.70 -5.42 27.09
C ILE A 85 35.37 -6.61 27.81
N GLY A 86 34.67 -7.24 28.76
CA GLY A 86 35.14 -8.44 29.45
C GLY A 86 35.49 -9.59 28.49
N ARG A 87 34.74 -9.77 27.40
CA ARG A 87 35.05 -10.71 26.30
C ARG A 87 36.30 -10.25 25.51
N ALA A 88 36.39 -8.96 25.21
CA ALA A 88 37.48 -8.38 24.45
C ALA A 88 38.84 -8.52 25.19
N LEU A 89 38.86 -8.39 26.50
CA LEU A 89 40.05 -8.55 27.34
C LEU A 89 40.56 -10.00 27.38
N LYS A 90 39.70 -10.98 27.18
CA LYS A 90 40.02 -12.41 27.14
C LYS A 90 40.32 -12.92 25.74
N ALA A 91 40.21 -12.06 24.71
CA ALA A 91 40.41 -12.45 23.33
C ALA A 91 41.89 -12.60 22.98
N ASN A 92 42.23 -13.50 22.05
CA ASN A 92 43.56 -13.59 21.48
C ASN A 92 43.85 -12.37 20.57
N PRO A 93 45.11 -11.96 20.45
CA PRO A 93 45.52 -10.90 19.53
C PRO A 93 45.01 -11.16 18.10
N GLY A 94 44.39 -10.14 17.50
CA GLY A 94 43.77 -10.23 16.16
C GLY A 94 42.38 -10.84 16.08
N GLN A 95 41.87 -11.36 17.19
CA GLN A 95 40.52 -11.97 17.23
C GLN A 95 39.38 -10.93 17.03
N SER A 96 38.29 -11.38 16.39
CA SER A 96 37.02 -10.62 16.31
C SER A 96 36.06 -11.07 17.41
N VAL A 97 35.63 -10.12 18.23
CA VAL A 97 34.74 -10.35 19.38
C VAL A 97 33.35 -9.82 19.03
N PRO A 98 32.27 -10.64 19.16
CA PRO A 98 30.91 -10.19 18.95
C PRO A 98 30.46 -9.30 20.11
N LEU A 99 29.54 -8.37 19.81
CA LEU A 99 28.86 -7.55 20.81
C LEU A 99 27.96 -8.41 21.69
N ALA A 100 27.81 -8.04 22.96
CA ALA A 100 26.76 -8.53 23.84
C ALA A 100 25.51 -7.63 23.71
N VAL A 101 24.72 -7.82 22.67
CA VAL A 101 23.52 -7.01 22.38
C VAL A 101 22.28 -7.82 22.69
N SER A 102 21.36 -7.22 23.43
CA SER A 102 19.98 -7.68 23.59
C SER A 102 19.08 -6.93 22.60
N ILE A 103 18.18 -7.62 21.92
CA ILE A 103 17.24 -7.04 20.95
C ILE A 103 15.82 -7.47 21.32
N ASP A 104 14.95 -6.50 21.56
CA ASP A 104 13.50 -6.70 21.68
C ASP A 104 12.92 -7.00 20.29
N GLY A 105 12.62 -8.27 20.05
CA GLY A 105 12.11 -8.72 18.76
C GLY A 105 10.73 -8.13 18.41
N ALA A 106 9.88 -7.88 19.42
CA ALA A 106 8.56 -7.29 19.18
C ALA A 106 8.68 -5.83 18.72
N ARG A 107 9.54 -5.04 19.38
CA ARG A 107 9.80 -3.65 19.01
C ARG A 107 10.46 -3.53 17.64
N LEU A 108 11.40 -4.43 17.30
CA LEU A 108 12.02 -4.48 15.99
C LEU A 108 11.01 -4.86 14.89
N ALA A 109 10.12 -5.84 15.15
CA ALA A 109 9.05 -6.22 14.21
C ALA A 109 8.05 -5.08 14.00
N GLN A 110 7.67 -4.37 15.06
CA GLN A 110 6.81 -3.18 14.97
C GLN A 110 7.44 -2.08 14.12
N TYR A 111 8.73 -1.83 14.29
CA TYR A 111 9.45 -0.87 13.45
C TYR A 111 9.43 -1.28 11.96
N SER A 112 9.70 -2.55 11.65
CA SER A 112 9.68 -3.05 10.28
C SER A 112 8.30 -2.98 9.64
N LYS A 113 7.22 -3.20 10.42
CA LYS A 113 5.83 -2.98 9.98
C LYS A 113 5.55 -1.50 9.69
N GLY A 114 6.07 -0.60 10.53
CA GLY A 114 5.95 0.85 10.30
C GLY A 114 6.67 1.30 9.03
N LEU A 115 7.85 0.74 8.74
CA LEU A 115 8.57 1.01 7.48
C LEU A 115 7.77 0.58 6.26
N ASP A 116 7.14 -0.58 6.28
CA ASP A 116 6.28 -1.06 5.21
C ASP A 116 5.12 -0.08 4.93
N HIS A 117 4.42 0.32 5.99
CA HIS A 117 3.32 1.30 5.86
C HIS A 117 3.79 2.65 5.30
N TRP A 118 5.00 3.08 5.63
CA TRP A 118 5.52 4.39 5.20
C TRP A 118 6.16 4.37 3.82
N LEU A 119 6.82 3.28 3.42
CA LEU A 119 7.63 3.20 2.20
C LEU A 119 6.97 2.41 1.07
N SER A 120 6.01 1.52 1.38
CA SER A 120 5.32 0.76 0.35
C SER A 120 4.33 1.65 -0.41
N ILE A 121 4.28 1.45 -1.71
CA ILE A 121 3.39 2.15 -2.63
C ILE A 121 2.43 1.09 -3.17
N PRO A 122 1.11 1.20 -2.96
CA PRO A 122 0.16 0.25 -3.53
C PRO A 122 0.19 0.33 -5.05
N ALA A 123 0.07 -0.83 -5.70
CA ALA A 123 -0.16 -0.87 -7.14
C ALA A 123 -1.50 -0.20 -7.47
N GLN A 124 -1.56 0.46 -8.61
CA GLN A 124 -2.78 1.05 -9.15
C GLN A 124 -3.26 0.19 -10.31
N ASP A 125 -4.49 -0.27 -10.25
CA ASP A 125 -5.10 -1.05 -11.32
C ASP A 125 -5.37 -0.20 -12.56
N ALA A 126 -5.56 -0.87 -13.70
CA ALA A 126 -6.01 -0.23 -14.93
C ALA A 126 -7.37 0.43 -14.71
N THR A 127 -7.64 1.51 -15.42
CA THR A 127 -8.89 2.26 -15.38
C THR A 127 -9.50 2.42 -16.76
N ALA A 128 -10.83 2.61 -16.82
CA ALA A 128 -11.52 2.89 -18.07
C ALA A 128 -11.97 4.36 -18.12
N THR A 129 -11.92 4.93 -19.32
CA THR A 129 -12.57 6.21 -19.67
C THR A 129 -13.30 6.04 -20.98
N LEU A 130 -14.04 7.08 -21.43
CA LEU A 130 -14.60 7.10 -22.77
C LEU A 130 -13.73 7.93 -23.73
N THR A 131 -13.62 7.45 -24.97
CA THR A 131 -13.09 8.21 -26.09
C THR A 131 -14.10 9.30 -26.53
N ALA A 132 -13.68 10.19 -27.44
CA ALA A 132 -14.59 11.15 -28.08
C ALA A 132 -15.75 10.47 -28.87
N LYS A 133 -15.55 9.20 -29.26
CA LYS A 133 -16.59 8.37 -29.92
C LYS A 133 -17.46 7.60 -28.92
N LEU A 134 -17.35 7.90 -27.64
CA LEU A 134 -18.08 7.26 -26.53
C LEU A 134 -17.84 5.74 -26.45
N THR A 135 -16.69 5.27 -26.89
CA THR A 135 -16.24 3.87 -26.72
C THR A 135 -15.21 3.80 -25.57
N PRO A 136 -15.10 2.66 -24.87
CA PRO A 136 -14.11 2.52 -23.81
C PRO A 136 -12.66 2.69 -24.28
N ALA A 137 -11.86 3.41 -23.48
CA ALA A 137 -10.42 3.44 -23.54
C ALA A 137 -9.85 2.95 -22.20
N ILE A 138 -8.96 1.97 -22.24
CA ILE A 138 -8.36 1.39 -21.04
C ILE A 138 -6.96 1.98 -20.83
N HIS A 139 -6.73 2.57 -19.67
CA HIS A 139 -5.45 3.12 -19.26
C HIS A 139 -4.74 2.14 -18.34
N ALA A 140 -3.47 1.88 -18.66
CA ALA A 140 -2.65 1.01 -17.83
C ALA A 140 -2.51 1.55 -16.40
N GLY A 141 -2.57 0.66 -15.46
CA GLY A 141 -2.26 0.95 -14.06
C GLY A 141 -0.76 1.21 -13.85
N LYS A 142 -0.38 1.46 -12.61
CA LYS A 142 1.01 1.67 -12.21
C LYS A 142 1.43 0.57 -11.24
N PRO A 143 2.63 0.00 -11.42
CA PRO A 143 3.17 -0.94 -10.46
C PRO A 143 3.37 -0.25 -9.10
N GLY A 144 3.14 -1.00 -8.05
CA GLY A 144 3.45 -0.62 -6.68
C GLY A 144 4.84 -1.07 -6.24
N LEU A 145 5.16 -0.81 -4.99
CA LEU A 145 6.39 -1.20 -4.33
C LEU A 145 6.05 -1.74 -2.93
N ALA A 146 6.49 -2.95 -2.61
CA ALA A 146 6.33 -3.54 -1.29
C ALA A 146 7.67 -3.79 -0.62
N ILE A 147 7.77 -3.49 0.68
CA ILE A 147 8.99 -3.75 1.46
C ILE A 147 9.03 -5.22 1.89
N HIS A 148 10.17 -5.87 1.66
CA HIS A 148 10.44 -7.20 2.20
C HIS A 148 10.68 -7.15 3.72
N LYS A 149 9.60 -7.10 4.51
CA LYS A 149 9.65 -6.96 5.99
C LYS A 149 10.61 -7.92 6.66
N ARG A 150 10.55 -9.21 6.30
CA ARG A 150 11.40 -10.26 6.90
C ARG A 150 12.88 -10.05 6.60
N VAL A 151 13.22 -9.68 5.35
CA VAL A 151 14.62 -9.42 4.95
C VAL A 151 15.12 -8.16 5.66
N THR A 152 14.36 -7.07 5.60
CA THR A 152 14.71 -5.81 6.26
C THR A 152 14.89 -5.98 7.77
N THR A 153 14.01 -6.74 8.44
CA THR A 153 14.15 -7.05 9.88
C THR A 153 15.46 -7.78 10.17
N LYS A 154 15.83 -8.78 9.37
CA LYS A 154 17.09 -9.51 9.52
C LYS A 154 18.33 -8.62 9.32
N GLU A 155 18.31 -7.76 8.30
CA GLU A 155 19.40 -6.83 8.02
C GLU A 155 19.58 -5.80 9.14
N VAL A 156 18.47 -5.26 9.67
CA VAL A 156 18.51 -4.35 10.82
C VAL A 156 19.05 -5.07 12.07
N ALA A 157 18.57 -6.29 12.36
CA ALA A 157 19.07 -7.10 13.47
C ALA A 157 20.57 -7.37 13.35
N ALA A 158 21.04 -7.73 12.15
CA ALA A 158 22.46 -7.94 11.88
C ALA A 158 23.29 -6.65 12.08
N ALA A 159 22.78 -5.50 11.61
CA ALA A 159 23.43 -4.21 11.79
C ALA A 159 23.49 -3.77 13.27
N LEU A 160 22.51 -4.18 14.09
CA LEU A 160 22.50 -3.94 15.52
C LEU A 160 23.58 -4.76 16.26
N GLN A 161 24.07 -5.87 15.69
CA GLN A 161 25.20 -6.67 16.22
C GLN A 161 26.58 -6.06 15.87
N LEU A 162 26.60 -4.91 15.20
CA LEU A 162 27.83 -4.23 14.81
C LEU A 162 27.97 -2.89 15.51
N ALA A 163 29.18 -2.54 15.97
CA ALA A 163 29.53 -1.18 16.41
C ALA A 163 29.81 -0.27 15.20
N ALA A 164 30.37 -0.81 14.12
CA ALA A 164 30.49 -0.14 12.83
C ALA A 164 29.09 -0.05 12.17
N ARG A 165 28.63 1.15 11.88
CA ARG A 165 27.26 1.38 11.38
C ARG A 165 27.22 1.39 9.84
N PRO A 166 26.79 0.30 9.17
CA PRO A 166 26.58 0.30 7.73
C PRO A 166 25.41 1.21 7.33
N ILE A 167 25.36 1.56 6.06
CA ILE A 167 24.15 2.15 5.48
C ILE A 167 23.21 1.00 5.09
N LEU A 168 22.00 1.01 5.64
CA LEU A 168 20.99 0.02 5.35
C LEU A 168 20.13 0.48 4.16
N ARG A 169 19.81 -0.46 3.30
CA ARG A 169 18.91 -0.27 2.15
C ARG A 169 17.81 -1.32 2.24
N PRO A 170 16.62 -0.95 2.76
CA PRO A 170 15.51 -1.88 2.85
C PRO A 170 15.25 -2.58 1.51
N ALA A 171 15.16 -3.90 1.53
CA ALA A 171 14.83 -4.66 0.35
C ALA A 171 13.36 -4.46 -0.01
N ALA A 172 13.06 -4.29 -1.31
CA ALA A 172 11.71 -4.11 -1.82
C ALA A 172 11.52 -4.89 -3.13
N GLU A 173 10.25 -5.16 -3.44
CA GLU A 173 9.84 -5.77 -4.70
C GLU A 173 8.77 -4.93 -5.39
N THR A 174 8.72 -5.03 -6.70
CA THR A 174 7.67 -4.41 -7.50
C THR A 174 6.39 -5.24 -7.39
N VAL A 175 5.27 -4.61 -7.06
CA VAL A 175 3.94 -5.22 -7.01
C VAL A 175 3.20 -4.86 -8.30
N ALA A 176 2.88 -5.87 -9.10
CA ALA A 176 2.11 -5.64 -10.31
C ALA A 176 0.65 -5.25 -10.00
N PRO A 177 -0.01 -4.42 -10.84
CA PRO A 177 -1.44 -4.21 -10.77
C PRO A 177 -2.22 -5.54 -10.86
N SER A 178 -3.32 -5.66 -10.10
CA SER A 178 -4.19 -6.83 -10.15
C SER A 178 -5.01 -6.85 -11.45
N VAL A 179 -5.38 -5.67 -11.95
CA VAL A 179 -6.08 -5.49 -13.22
C VAL A 179 -5.16 -4.75 -14.20
N THR A 180 -4.92 -5.37 -15.34
CA THR A 180 -4.12 -4.82 -16.45
C THR A 180 -5.03 -4.51 -17.65
N PRO A 181 -4.58 -3.77 -18.66
CA PRO A 181 -5.38 -3.58 -19.88
C PRO A 181 -5.83 -4.89 -20.56
N ASN A 182 -5.01 -5.93 -20.45
CA ASN A 182 -5.31 -7.26 -21.05
C ASN A 182 -6.30 -8.09 -20.22
N THR A 183 -6.42 -7.80 -18.93
CA THR A 183 -7.33 -8.48 -18.00
C THR A 183 -8.48 -7.59 -17.56
N PHE A 184 -8.61 -6.40 -18.18
CA PHE A 184 -9.68 -5.48 -17.86
C PHE A 184 -11.02 -6.10 -18.26
N GLY A 185 -11.93 -6.18 -17.30
CA GLY A 185 -13.21 -6.85 -17.45
C GLY A 185 -14.26 -6.02 -18.16
N PRO A 186 -15.54 -6.25 -17.85
CA PRO A 186 -16.65 -5.59 -18.51
C PRO A 186 -16.67 -4.08 -18.28
N VAL A 187 -17.09 -3.36 -19.32
CA VAL A 187 -17.41 -1.92 -19.29
C VAL A 187 -18.81 -1.75 -19.85
N VAL A 188 -19.65 -0.98 -19.16
CA VAL A 188 -21.01 -0.69 -19.59
C VAL A 188 -21.10 0.76 -20.02
N VAL A 189 -21.65 1.00 -21.23
CA VAL A 189 -21.95 2.36 -21.72
C VAL A 189 -23.44 2.46 -22.04
N ILE A 190 -24.15 3.36 -21.36
CA ILE A 190 -25.59 3.58 -21.53
C ILE A 190 -25.81 4.88 -22.29
N TYR A 191 -26.38 4.76 -23.45
CA TYR A 191 -26.79 5.88 -24.31
C TYR A 191 -28.22 6.25 -23.96
N ARG A 192 -28.39 7.26 -23.12
CA ARG A 192 -29.71 7.66 -22.58
C ARG A 192 -30.63 8.14 -23.67
N GLY A 193 -30.15 8.88 -24.68
CA GLY A 193 -30.95 9.42 -25.76
C GLY A 193 -31.53 8.36 -26.70
N SER A 194 -30.80 7.28 -26.90
CA SER A 194 -31.24 6.15 -27.77
C SER A 194 -31.79 4.96 -27.01
N ASN A 195 -31.82 4.99 -25.67
CA ASN A 195 -32.24 3.88 -24.80
C ASN A 195 -31.54 2.56 -25.13
N ARG A 196 -30.18 2.65 -25.30
CA ARG A 196 -29.33 1.52 -25.61
C ARG A 196 -28.22 1.38 -24.57
N MET A 197 -27.91 0.15 -24.22
CA MET A 197 -26.76 -0.22 -23.40
C MET A 197 -25.79 -1.01 -24.28
N HIS A 198 -24.55 -0.55 -24.35
CA HIS A 198 -23.45 -1.27 -24.98
C HIS A 198 -22.57 -1.87 -23.89
N VAL A 199 -22.35 -3.15 -23.95
CA VAL A 199 -21.47 -3.89 -23.04
C VAL A 199 -20.21 -4.26 -23.80
N TYR A 200 -19.05 -4.01 -23.19
CA TYR A 200 -17.74 -4.28 -23.73
C TYR A 200 -16.99 -5.25 -22.81
N ASN A 201 -16.09 -6.04 -23.39
CA ASN A 201 -15.04 -6.73 -22.64
C ASN A 201 -13.73 -5.99 -22.90
N GLY A 202 -13.23 -5.24 -21.92
CA GLY A 202 -12.21 -4.22 -22.14
C GLY A 202 -12.67 -3.18 -23.14
N THR A 203 -12.02 -3.11 -24.31
CA THR A 203 -12.38 -2.22 -25.44
C THR A 203 -13.18 -2.94 -26.54
N HIS A 204 -13.37 -4.26 -26.45
CA HIS A 204 -14.03 -5.05 -27.49
C HIS A 204 -15.55 -5.05 -27.29
N PRO A 205 -16.34 -4.63 -28.29
CA PRO A 205 -17.80 -4.73 -28.22
C PRO A 205 -18.25 -6.16 -27.95
N TRP A 206 -19.14 -6.34 -26.98
CA TRP A 206 -19.62 -7.66 -26.59
C TRP A 206 -21.09 -7.85 -26.91
N ARG A 207 -21.94 -6.92 -26.41
CA ARG A 207 -23.39 -6.97 -26.63
C ARG A 207 -24.02 -5.59 -26.62
N VAL A 208 -25.09 -5.41 -27.40
CA VAL A 208 -25.95 -4.22 -27.37
C VAL A 208 -27.32 -4.64 -26.90
N LEU A 209 -27.84 -3.99 -25.86
CA LEU A 209 -29.12 -4.30 -25.25
C LEU A 209 -30.05 -3.09 -25.34
N PRO A 210 -31.33 -3.27 -25.69
CA PRO A 210 -32.30 -2.24 -25.51
C PRO A 210 -32.63 -2.09 -24.02
N VAL A 211 -32.77 -0.87 -23.54
CA VAL A 211 -33.09 -0.56 -22.14
C VAL A 211 -34.15 0.49 -22.00
N ALA A 212 -34.79 0.62 -20.82
CA ALA A 212 -35.50 1.82 -20.49
C ALA A 212 -34.68 2.70 -19.57
N THR A 213 -34.69 4.00 -19.85
CA THR A 213 -34.06 5.01 -18.99
C THR A 213 -35.07 5.87 -18.30
N GLY A 214 -34.65 6.82 -17.46
CA GLY A 214 -35.52 7.74 -16.74
C GLY A 214 -36.27 8.69 -17.66
N GLN A 215 -37.57 8.92 -17.34
CA GLN A 215 -38.38 9.95 -17.99
C GLN A 215 -37.85 11.36 -17.68
N SER A 216 -38.33 12.36 -18.40
CA SER A 216 -37.80 13.74 -18.31
C SER A 216 -37.83 14.35 -16.92
N ILE A 217 -38.82 14.03 -16.10
CA ILE A 217 -38.96 14.54 -14.72
C ILE A 217 -38.10 13.72 -13.69
N TYR A 218 -37.67 12.52 -14.05
CA TYR A 218 -36.79 11.65 -13.25
C TYR A 218 -35.66 11.09 -14.13
N PRO A 219 -34.80 11.94 -14.68
CA PRO A 219 -33.84 11.50 -15.67
C PRO A 219 -32.78 10.59 -15.06
N THR A 220 -32.36 9.55 -15.78
CA THR A 220 -31.17 8.78 -15.44
C THR A 220 -29.96 9.73 -15.44
N PRO A 221 -29.18 9.82 -14.35
CA PRO A 221 -28.11 10.79 -14.23
C PRO A 221 -26.96 10.46 -15.18
N LEU A 222 -26.46 11.45 -15.89
CA LEU A 222 -25.24 11.33 -16.70
C LEU A 222 -24.02 11.25 -15.78
N GLY A 223 -22.98 10.55 -16.21
CA GLY A 223 -21.74 10.48 -15.47
C GLY A 223 -20.98 9.17 -15.62
N ASN A 224 -19.95 9.06 -14.80
CA ASN A 224 -19.09 7.88 -14.70
C ASN A 224 -19.36 7.23 -13.35
N TRP A 225 -19.95 6.07 -13.38
CA TRP A 225 -20.44 5.34 -12.22
C TRP A 225 -19.77 3.97 -12.14
N HIS A 226 -19.94 3.29 -10.99
CA HIS A 226 -19.49 1.91 -10.81
C HIS A 226 -20.61 1.07 -10.20
N VAL A 227 -20.61 -0.22 -10.49
CA VAL A 227 -21.46 -1.16 -9.78
C VAL A 227 -20.93 -1.29 -8.35
N VAL A 228 -21.78 -1.01 -7.36
CA VAL A 228 -21.44 -1.08 -5.92
C VAL A 228 -22.29 -2.06 -5.12
N ASP A 229 -23.38 -2.54 -5.70
CA ASP A 229 -24.28 -3.51 -5.08
C ASP A 229 -24.82 -4.49 -6.12
N MET A 230 -24.93 -5.76 -5.76
CA MET A 230 -25.42 -6.82 -6.64
C MET A 230 -26.32 -7.78 -5.87
N GLN A 231 -27.60 -7.90 -6.29
CA GLN A 231 -28.57 -8.74 -5.61
C GLN A 231 -29.28 -9.69 -6.59
N ARG A 232 -29.41 -10.96 -6.19
CA ARG A 232 -30.27 -11.94 -6.84
C ARG A 232 -31.63 -11.98 -6.13
N ASN A 233 -32.71 -11.98 -6.91
CA ASN A 233 -34.07 -11.97 -6.40
C ASN A 233 -34.27 -10.90 -5.30
N PRO A 234 -34.03 -9.60 -5.66
CA PRO A 234 -34.04 -8.52 -4.68
C PRO A 234 -35.46 -8.26 -4.15
N TRP A 235 -35.55 -7.79 -2.90
CA TRP A 235 -36.73 -7.09 -2.46
C TRP A 235 -36.76 -5.70 -3.10
N TRP A 236 -37.86 -5.31 -3.68
CA TRP A 236 -38.08 -3.90 -4.03
C TRP A 236 -38.50 -3.13 -2.78
N ARG A 237 -37.80 -2.06 -2.46
CA ARG A 237 -38.12 -1.14 -1.38
C ARG A 237 -38.40 0.22 -2.00
N PRO A 238 -39.56 0.86 -1.69
CA PRO A 238 -39.85 2.20 -2.17
C PRO A 238 -38.70 3.14 -1.77
N PRO A 239 -38.15 3.94 -2.72
CA PRO A 239 -37.20 4.98 -2.37
C PRO A 239 -37.90 6.13 -1.62
N ASP A 240 -37.12 6.92 -0.88
CA ASP A 240 -37.62 8.14 -0.24
C ASP A 240 -37.80 9.26 -1.31
N SER A 241 -38.90 9.19 -2.02
CA SER A 241 -39.23 10.11 -3.10
C SER A 241 -40.76 10.33 -3.18
N ALA A 242 -41.17 11.48 -3.70
CA ALA A 242 -42.58 11.86 -3.76
C ALA A 242 -43.45 10.83 -4.49
N TRP A 243 -42.97 10.25 -5.61
CA TRP A 243 -43.71 9.27 -6.41
C TRP A 243 -43.88 7.91 -5.71
N ALA A 244 -43.01 7.58 -4.74
CA ALA A 244 -43.04 6.31 -4.03
C ALA A 244 -43.73 6.41 -2.66
N LYS A 245 -44.22 7.59 -2.28
CA LYS A 245 -44.87 7.83 -0.99
C LYS A 245 -46.09 6.93 -0.78
N GLY A 246 -46.08 6.18 0.31
CA GLY A 246 -47.17 5.26 0.67
C GLY A 246 -47.13 3.89 0.00
N LEU A 247 -46.18 3.65 -0.91
CA LEU A 247 -45.95 2.31 -1.47
C LEU A 247 -45.31 1.39 -0.42
N LYS A 248 -45.64 0.10 -0.52
CA LYS A 248 -45.08 -0.94 0.38
C LYS A 248 -43.94 -1.72 -0.30
N PRO A 249 -43.00 -2.26 0.45
CA PRO A 249 -42.01 -3.18 -0.10
C PRO A 249 -42.65 -4.38 -0.79
N ILE A 250 -42.06 -4.80 -1.92
CA ILE A 250 -42.53 -5.93 -2.71
C ILE A 250 -41.49 -7.06 -2.62
N PRO A 251 -41.86 -8.27 -2.22
CA PRO A 251 -40.97 -9.41 -2.14
C PRO A 251 -40.49 -9.87 -3.52
N PRO A 252 -39.43 -10.70 -3.57
CA PRO A 252 -39.02 -11.39 -4.80
C PRO A 252 -40.20 -12.17 -5.42
N GLY A 253 -40.31 -12.12 -6.73
CA GLY A 253 -41.37 -12.82 -7.47
C GLY A 253 -41.77 -12.13 -8.75
N PRO A 254 -42.77 -12.68 -9.50
CA PRO A 254 -43.17 -12.20 -10.83
C PRO A 254 -43.64 -10.73 -10.88
N GLY A 255 -44.21 -10.20 -9.79
CA GLY A 255 -44.66 -8.82 -9.70
C GLY A 255 -43.62 -7.82 -9.19
N ASN A 256 -42.41 -8.25 -8.91
CA ASN A 256 -41.34 -7.36 -8.40
C ASN A 256 -40.84 -6.42 -9.49
N PRO A 257 -40.89 -5.07 -9.31
CA PRO A 257 -40.43 -4.11 -10.31
C PRO A 257 -38.95 -4.25 -10.72
N LEU A 258 -38.11 -4.83 -9.85
CA LEU A 258 -36.69 -5.06 -10.13
C LEU A 258 -36.40 -6.36 -10.89
N GLY A 259 -37.45 -7.15 -11.16
CA GLY A 259 -37.25 -8.49 -11.74
C GLY A 259 -36.42 -9.40 -10.84
N THR A 260 -35.52 -10.16 -11.44
CA THR A 260 -34.71 -11.18 -10.74
C THR A 260 -33.29 -10.71 -10.38
N ARG A 261 -32.87 -9.55 -10.87
CA ARG A 261 -31.49 -9.02 -10.70
C ARG A 261 -31.49 -7.52 -10.46
N TRP A 262 -30.66 -7.11 -9.51
CA TRP A 262 -30.33 -5.73 -9.23
C TRP A 262 -28.81 -5.53 -9.25
N MET A 263 -28.37 -4.48 -9.93
CA MET A 263 -26.98 -4.00 -10.00
C MET A 263 -27.01 -2.50 -9.67
N GLY A 264 -26.81 -2.17 -8.38
CA GLY A 264 -26.82 -0.80 -7.87
C GLY A 264 -25.57 -0.05 -8.28
N LEU A 265 -25.72 1.22 -8.63
CA LEU A 265 -24.63 2.13 -8.96
C LEU A 265 -24.30 3.04 -7.77
N ASP A 266 -23.08 3.62 -7.76
CA ASP A 266 -22.71 4.70 -6.84
C ASP A 266 -23.40 6.04 -7.13
N ALA A 267 -24.28 6.10 -8.14
CA ALA A 267 -25.30 7.14 -8.32
C ALA A 267 -26.46 6.90 -7.35
N ALA A 268 -26.81 7.90 -6.55
CA ALA A 268 -27.82 7.78 -5.51
C ALA A 268 -29.18 7.27 -6.03
N GLY A 269 -29.62 6.10 -5.54
CA GLY A 269 -30.90 5.51 -5.89
C GLY A 269 -31.02 4.96 -7.32
N VAL A 270 -29.90 4.82 -8.04
CA VAL A 270 -29.87 4.36 -9.43
C VAL A 270 -29.25 2.97 -9.52
N GLY A 271 -29.84 2.13 -10.36
CA GLY A 271 -29.32 0.80 -10.66
C GLY A 271 -29.81 0.28 -12.01
N MET A 272 -29.19 -0.81 -12.45
CA MET A 272 -29.60 -1.60 -13.63
C MET A 272 -30.32 -2.85 -13.14
N HIS A 273 -31.49 -3.15 -13.68
CA HIS A 273 -32.30 -4.26 -13.18
C HIS A 273 -33.25 -4.83 -14.26
N GLY A 274 -33.75 -6.02 -14.03
CA GLY A 274 -34.83 -6.59 -14.85
C GLY A 274 -36.14 -5.87 -14.59
N THR A 275 -37.09 -6.02 -15.49
CA THR A 275 -38.48 -5.51 -15.29
C THR A 275 -39.52 -6.49 -15.79
N PRO A 276 -40.66 -6.65 -15.09
CA PRO A 276 -41.85 -7.34 -15.64
C PRO A 276 -42.58 -6.50 -16.72
N ASP A 277 -42.36 -5.17 -16.73
CA ASP A 277 -42.91 -4.24 -17.72
C ASP A 277 -42.02 -4.20 -18.99
N ALA A 278 -42.13 -5.24 -19.80
CA ALA A 278 -41.38 -5.37 -21.04
C ALA A 278 -41.69 -4.26 -22.06
N ALA A 279 -42.90 -3.67 -22.04
CA ALA A 279 -43.30 -2.62 -22.95
C ALA A 279 -42.54 -1.31 -22.69
N SER A 280 -41.96 -1.11 -21.51
CA SER A 280 -41.15 0.07 -21.20
C SER A 280 -39.76 0.06 -21.87
N ILE A 281 -39.28 -1.09 -22.33
CA ILE A 281 -37.95 -1.22 -22.93
C ILE A 281 -37.88 -0.50 -24.28
N GLY A 282 -36.84 0.31 -24.47
CA GLY A 282 -36.67 1.20 -25.64
C GLY A 282 -37.18 2.63 -25.41
N TYR A 283 -37.79 2.93 -24.26
CA TYR A 283 -38.35 4.23 -23.95
C TYR A 283 -37.77 4.85 -22.67
N SER A 284 -37.86 6.15 -22.56
CA SER A 284 -37.54 6.88 -21.33
C SER A 284 -38.76 6.86 -20.39
N ALA A 285 -38.94 5.74 -19.68
CA ALA A 285 -40.16 5.41 -18.95
C ALA A 285 -39.95 5.13 -17.44
N SER A 286 -38.72 5.10 -16.95
CA SER A 286 -38.44 4.79 -15.55
C SER A 286 -38.39 6.05 -14.66
N HIS A 287 -38.22 5.85 -13.37
CA HIS A 287 -37.96 6.93 -12.39
C HIS A 287 -36.44 7.07 -12.10
N GLY A 288 -35.58 6.90 -13.12
CA GLY A 288 -34.16 7.11 -13.03
C GLY A 288 -33.32 5.84 -13.18
N CYS A 289 -33.82 4.67 -12.79
CA CYS A 289 -33.14 3.38 -12.99
C CYS A 289 -33.10 2.95 -14.45
N ILE A 290 -32.21 2.00 -14.76
CA ILE A 290 -32.07 1.42 -16.09
C ILE A 290 -32.78 0.05 -16.09
N ARG A 291 -33.93 -0.06 -16.80
CA ARG A 291 -34.67 -1.31 -16.91
C ARG A 291 -34.22 -2.13 -18.10
N MET A 292 -34.22 -3.44 -17.94
CA MET A 292 -33.84 -4.42 -18.94
C MET A 292 -34.85 -5.55 -19.01
N TYR A 293 -34.91 -6.26 -20.12
CA TYR A 293 -35.57 -7.56 -20.12
C TYR A 293 -34.94 -8.44 -19.04
N VAL A 294 -35.74 -9.27 -18.36
CA VAL A 294 -35.23 -10.12 -17.26
C VAL A 294 -34.07 -11.03 -17.74
N PRO A 295 -34.14 -11.72 -18.90
CA PRO A 295 -33.01 -12.51 -19.39
C PRO A 295 -31.75 -11.70 -19.65
N ASP A 296 -31.88 -10.44 -20.13
CA ASP A 296 -30.73 -9.56 -20.36
C ASP A 296 -30.10 -9.09 -19.04
N ALA A 297 -30.92 -8.79 -18.04
CA ALA A 297 -30.43 -8.47 -16.70
C ALA A 297 -29.71 -9.65 -16.04
N GLU A 298 -30.20 -10.88 -16.22
CA GLU A 298 -29.57 -12.09 -15.74
C GLU A 298 -28.23 -12.36 -16.44
N TRP A 299 -28.18 -12.15 -17.76
CA TRP A 299 -26.94 -12.26 -18.53
C TRP A 299 -25.93 -11.21 -18.04
N LEU A 300 -26.31 -9.92 -17.98
CA LEU A 300 -25.41 -8.84 -17.55
C LEU A 300 -24.88 -9.06 -16.12
N PHE A 301 -25.76 -9.47 -15.21
CA PHE A 301 -25.41 -9.77 -13.82
C PHE A 301 -24.30 -10.83 -13.70
N ASN A 302 -24.27 -11.81 -14.61
CA ASN A 302 -23.23 -12.83 -14.61
C ASN A 302 -21.92 -12.36 -15.25
N GLN A 303 -21.91 -11.21 -15.92
CA GLN A 303 -20.72 -10.64 -16.56
C GLN A 303 -20.06 -9.57 -15.70
N VAL A 304 -20.87 -8.72 -15.03
CA VAL A 304 -20.36 -7.61 -14.23
C VAL A 304 -20.02 -8.03 -12.80
N HIS A 305 -19.28 -7.19 -12.10
CA HIS A 305 -18.89 -7.37 -10.70
C HIS A 305 -18.84 -6.00 -10.00
N ILE A 306 -18.73 -6.01 -8.68
CA ILE A 306 -18.51 -4.78 -7.90
C ILE A 306 -17.23 -4.10 -8.43
N GLY A 307 -17.34 -2.80 -8.72
CA GLY A 307 -16.28 -2.00 -9.35
C GLY A 307 -16.34 -1.93 -10.88
N THR A 308 -17.25 -2.67 -11.55
CA THR A 308 -17.45 -2.54 -13.00
C THR A 308 -17.82 -1.11 -13.37
N PRO A 309 -17.09 -0.43 -14.28
CA PRO A 309 -17.39 0.93 -14.70
C PRO A 309 -18.66 0.98 -15.57
N VAL A 310 -19.49 1.97 -15.29
CA VAL A 310 -20.75 2.25 -16.00
C VAL A 310 -20.78 3.71 -16.40
N PHE A 311 -20.70 3.97 -17.68
CA PHE A 311 -20.78 5.32 -18.25
C PHE A 311 -22.20 5.59 -18.74
N ILE A 312 -22.80 6.69 -18.33
CA ILE A 312 -24.11 7.13 -18.79
C ILE A 312 -23.96 8.43 -19.54
N VAL A 313 -24.27 8.40 -20.84
CA VAL A 313 -24.09 9.52 -21.77
C VAL A 313 -25.42 9.95 -22.36
N SER A 314 -25.47 11.19 -22.86
CA SER A 314 -26.69 11.79 -23.41
C SER A 314 -27.08 11.34 -24.83
N ALA A 315 -26.12 10.74 -25.57
CA ALA A 315 -26.29 10.33 -26.98
C ALA A 315 -27.32 9.21 -27.18
#